data_2b16b4ab3851480450ef29d39e0573f2
#
_entry.id   2b16b4ab3851480450ef29d39e0573f2
#
_cell.length_a   1.000
_cell.length_b   1.000
_cell.length_c   1.000
_cell.angle_alpha   90.00
_cell.angle_beta   90.00
_cell.angle_gamma   90.00
#
_symmetry.space_group_name_H-M   'P 1'
#
loop_
_entity.id
_entity.type
_entity.pdbx_description
1 polymer ?
#
loop_
_entity_poly.entity_id
_entity_poly.type
_entity_poly.pdbx_seq_one_letter_code
_entity_poly.pdbx_strand_id
1 'polypeptide(L)'
;MTQHTDLPSAVRDFLAAHIARDADTAAAFLTADVVAVDQGETFRGREEAHAFLRDAGSEFEYTTEQLGARRVDDAHWVVTVRLEGTFPGGVAELDYRLALRDDLVAELVIANHTA
;
A
#
# COMPACT_ATOMS: atom_id res chain seq x y z
N MET A 1 -9.59 21.78 12.63
CA MET A 1 -8.66 21.76 11.53
C MET A 1 -8.06 20.37 11.33
N THR A 2 -7.91 20.01 10.13
CA THR A 2 -7.44 18.69 9.80
C THR A 2 -5.92 18.59 9.95
N GLN A 3 -5.48 17.51 10.56
CA GLN A 3 -4.07 17.25 10.77
C GLN A 3 -3.62 16.15 9.83
N HIS A 4 -3.59 16.45 8.56
CA HIS A 4 -3.13 15.50 7.56
C HIS A 4 -1.65 15.69 7.30
N THR A 5 -0.93 14.58 7.25
CA THR A 5 0.38 14.59 6.64
C THR A 5 0.17 14.67 5.14
N ASP A 6 0.77 15.67 4.49
CA ASP A 6 0.68 15.79 3.05
C ASP A 6 1.50 14.69 2.41
N LEU A 7 0.81 13.74 1.79
CA LEU A 7 1.46 12.65 1.09
C LEU A 7 1.92 13.09 -0.29
N PRO A 8 3.09 12.63 -0.74
CA PRO A 8 3.47 12.81 -2.13
C PRO A 8 2.39 12.25 -3.06
N SER A 9 2.21 12.87 -4.21
CA SER A 9 1.18 12.42 -5.16
C SER A 9 1.36 10.95 -5.54
N ALA A 10 2.61 10.48 -5.68
CA ALA A 10 2.86 9.08 -6.01
C ALA A 10 2.30 8.13 -4.95
N VAL A 11 2.48 8.46 -3.66
CA VAL A 11 1.94 7.63 -2.58
C VAL A 11 0.42 7.70 -2.57
N ARG A 12 -0.14 8.92 -2.63
CA ARG A 12 -1.57 9.12 -2.59
C ARG A 12 -2.27 8.42 -3.76
N ASP A 13 -1.74 8.59 -4.96
CA ASP A 13 -2.36 8.04 -6.16
C ASP A 13 -2.20 6.53 -6.23
N PHE A 14 -1.04 6.01 -5.80
CA PHE A 14 -0.84 4.56 -5.70
C PHE A 14 -1.86 3.93 -4.74
N LEU A 15 -2.00 4.51 -3.56
CA LEU A 15 -2.93 3.96 -2.57
C LEU A 15 -4.38 4.05 -3.04
N ALA A 16 -4.77 5.15 -3.68
CA ALA A 16 -6.11 5.28 -4.20
C ALA A 16 -6.42 4.20 -5.24
N ALA A 17 -5.48 3.94 -6.14
CA ALA A 17 -5.65 2.89 -7.14
C ALA A 17 -5.71 1.50 -6.49
N HIS A 18 -4.84 1.26 -5.51
CA HIS A 18 -4.83 -0.03 -4.81
C HIS A 18 -6.14 -0.26 -4.06
N ILE A 19 -6.64 0.75 -3.36
CA ILE A 19 -7.90 0.66 -2.62
C ILE A 19 -9.08 0.43 -3.58
N ALA A 20 -9.03 1.06 -4.75
CA ALA A 20 -10.05 0.86 -5.78
C ALA A 20 -9.89 -0.48 -6.53
N ARG A 21 -8.89 -1.27 -6.19
CA ARG A 21 -8.56 -2.55 -6.81
C ARG A 21 -8.21 -2.41 -8.28
N ASP A 22 -7.63 -1.27 -8.64
CA ASP A 22 -7.17 -1.00 -9.99
C ASP A 22 -5.67 -1.29 -10.05
N ALA A 23 -5.32 -2.56 -10.18
CA ALA A 23 -3.93 -3.01 -10.13
C ALA A 23 -3.11 -2.43 -11.29
N ASP A 24 -3.71 -2.24 -12.46
CA ASP A 24 -3.00 -1.69 -13.60
C ASP A 24 -2.57 -0.25 -13.33
N THR A 25 -3.46 0.57 -12.79
CA THR A 25 -3.13 1.96 -12.45
C THR A 25 -2.13 1.99 -11.29
N ALA A 26 -2.32 1.16 -10.27
CA ALA A 26 -1.39 1.11 -9.14
C ALA A 26 0.02 0.74 -9.60
N ALA A 27 0.14 -0.23 -10.50
CA ALA A 27 1.45 -0.65 -11.00
C ALA A 27 2.17 0.45 -11.77
N ALA A 28 1.44 1.39 -12.35
CA ALA A 28 2.05 2.51 -13.07
C ALA A 28 2.86 3.43 -12.15
N PHE A 29 2.60 3.38 -10.84
CA PHE A 29 3.32 4.19 -9.85
C PHE A 29 4.53 3.46 -9.25
N LEU A 30 4.86 2.26 -9.73
CA LEU A 30 5.96 1.47 -9.22
C LEU A 30 7.21 1.63 -10.09
N THR A 31 8.39 1.57 -9.45
CA THR A 31 9.63 1.49 -10.23
C THR A 31 9.75 0.12 -10.89
N ALA A 32 10.58 0.03 -11.94
CA ALA A 32 10.77 -1.25 -12.63
C ALA A 32 11.36 -2.32 -11.72
N ASP A 33 12.17 -1.91 -10.74
CA ASP A 33 12.85 -2.80 -9.79
C ASP A 33 12.20 -2.78 -8.41
N VAL A 34 10.92 -2.40 -8.32
CA VAL A 34 10.20 -2.34 -7.05
C VAL A 34 10.28 -3.66 -6.29
N VAL A 35 10.33 -3.56 -4.96
CA VAL A 35 10.24 -4.73 -4.09
C VAL A 35 9.00 -4.55 -3.23
N ALA A 36 8.08 -5.50 -3.29
CA ALA A 36 6.89 -5.51 -2.45
C ALA A 36 6.96 -6.69 -1.50
N VAL A 37 6.65 -6.44 -0.23
CA VAL A 37 6.64 -7.47 0.82
C VAL A 37 5.29 -7.45 1.50
N ASP A 38 4.65 -8.61 1.59
CA ASP A 38 3.38 -8.76 2.27
C ASP A 38 3.38 -10.02 3.09
N GLN A 39 3.24 -9.87 4.42
CA GLN A 39 3.17 -11.00 5.34
C GLN A 39 4.34 -11.97 5.18
N GLY A 40 5.54 -11.45 4.93
CA GLY A 40 6.73 -12.24 4.78
C GLY A 40 7.00 -12.76 3.37
N GLU A 41 6.08 -12.57 2.43
CA GLU A 41 6.31 -12.90 1.04
C GLU A 41 6.91 -11.70 0.30
N THR A 42 7.88 -11.96 -0.56
CA THR A 42 8.56 -10.91 -1.31
C THR A 42 8.28 -11.06 -2.79
N PHE A 43 7.92 -9.93 -3.41
CA PHE A 43 7.64 -9.84 -4.85
C PHE A 43 8.63 -8.85 -5.44
N ARG A 44 9.42 -9.29 -6.41
CA ARG A 44 10.52 -8.49 -6.96
C ARG A 44 10.21 -8.09 -8.39
N GLY A 45 10.34 -6.80 -8.67
CA GLY A 45 10.10 -6.24 -9.98
C GLY A 45 8.63 -5.90 -10.20
N ARG A 46 8.40 -4.99 -11.15
CA ARG A 46 7.05 -4.48 -11.42
C ARG A 46 6.09 -5.59 -11.82
N GLU A 47 6.55 -6.57 -12.57
CA GLU A 47 5.68 -7.65 -13.04
C GLU A 47 5.15 -8.50 -11.88
N GLU A 48 6.04 -8.93 -10.98
CA GLU A 48 5.61 -9.69 -9.81
C GLU A 48 4.74 -8.86 -8.86
N ALA A 49 5.12 -7.59 -8.67
CA ALA A 49 4.33 -6.70 -7.82
C ALA A 49 2.95 -6.43 -8.42
N HIS A 50 2.85 -6.28 -9.73
CA HIS A 50 1.57 -6.11 -10.40
C HIS A 50 0.66 -7.32 -10.20
N ALA A 51 1.20 -8.52 -10.36
CA ALA A 51 0.44 -9.74 -10.13
C ALA A 51 -0.02 -9.83 -8.68
N PHE A 52 0.85 -9.47 -7.74
CA PHE A 52 0.48 -9.42 -6.32
C PHE A 52 -0.67 -8.43 -6.08
N LEU A 53 -0.57 -7.21 -6.61
CA LEU A 53 -1.61 -6.20 -6.41
C LEU A 53 -2.95 -6.65 -7.00
N ARG A 54 -2.93 -7.34 -8.14
CA ARG A 54 -4.14 -7.86 -8.77
C ARG A 54 -4.80 -8.93 -7.91
N ASP A 55 -3.99 -9.81 -7.31
CA ASP A 55 -4.50 -10.99 -6.63
C ASP A 55 -4.67 -10.82 -5.12
N ALA A 56 -4.03 -9.80 -4.53
CA ALA A 56 -4.08 -9.59 -3.08
C ALA A 56 -5.50 -9.35 -2.61
N GLY A 57 -5.98 -10.20 -1.70
CA GLY A 57 -7.30 -10.06 -1.10
C GLY A 57 -8.46 -10.27 -2.06
N SER A 58 -8.22 -10.76 -3.29
CA SER A 58 -9.25 -10.85 -4.32
C SER A 58 -10.38 -11.81 -3.97
N GLU A 59 -10.15 -12.74 -3.04
CA GLU A 59 -11.14 -13.70 -2.59
C GLU A 59 -12.09 -13.14 -1.53
N PHE A 60 -11.85 -11.92 -1.05
CA PHE A 60 -12.64 -11.29 -0.01
C PHE A 60 -13.27 -10.00 -0.50
N GLU A 61 -14.39 -9.63 0.12
CA GLU A 61 -14.97 -8.30 -0.04
C GLU A 61 -14.69 -7.51 1.22
N TYR A 62 -14.15 -6.30 1.07
CA TYR A 62 -13.81 -5.46 2.22
C TYR A 62 -13.75 -4.00 1.83
N THR A 63 -13.89 -3.14 2.85
CA THR A 63 -13.68 -1.71 2.72
C THR A 63 -12.35 -1.35 3.36
N THR A 64 -11.75 -0.25 2.90
CA THR A 64 -10.50 0.24 3.42
C THR A 64 -10.66 1.68 3.87
N GLU A 65 -10.25 1.95 5.10
CA GLU A 65 -10.26 3.30 5.67
C GLU A 65 -8.83 3.70 6.03
N GLN A 66 -8.40 4.86 5.57
CA GLN A 66 -7.09 5.38 5.97
C GLN A 66 -7.22 6.02 7.34
N LEU A 67 -6.49 5.50 8.32
CA LEU A 67 -6.51 5.97 9.70
C LEU A 67 -5.49 7.07 9.95
N GLY A 68 -4.35 7.03 9.27
CA GLY A 68 -3.30 8.01 9.47
C GLY A 68 -2.16 7.82 8.50
N ALA A 69 -1.27 8.81 8.47
CA ALA A 69 -0.10 8.76 7.65
C ALA A 69 1.00 9.57 8.32
N ARG A 70 2.26 9.14 8.16
CA ARG A 70 3.38 9.90 8.66
C ARG A 70 4.58 9.76 7.74
N ARG A 71 5.38 10.81 7.71
CA ARG A 71 6.65 10.82 7.01
C ARG A 71 7.73 10.32 7.98
N VAL A 72 8.52 9.36 7.52
CA VAL A 72 9.64 8.83 8.31
C VAL A 72 10.90 9.64 7.99
N ASP A 73 11.17 9.84 6.70
CA ASP A 73 12.25 10.69 6.23
C ASP A 73 11.92 11.16 4.81
N ASP A 74 12.91 11.73 4.10
CA ASP A 74 12.66 12.33 2.79
C ASP A 74 12.11 11.36 1.76
N ALA A 75 12.36 10.08 1.92
CA ALA A 75 11.96 9.07 0.93
C ALA A 75 10.99 8.03 1.48
N HIS A 76 10.70 8.04 2.79
CA HIS A 76 9.94 6.96 3.43
C HIS A 76 8.69 7.48 4.12
N TRP A 77 7.59 6.75 3.90
CA TRP A 77 6.27 7.09 4.43
C TRP A 77 5.60 5.85 4.99
N VAL A 78 4.75 6.03 6.01
CA VAL A 78 3.93 4.97 6.55
C VAL A 78 2.48 5.42 6.53
N VAL A 79 1.61 4.59 5.96
CA VAL A 79 0.17 4.84 5.95
C VAL A 79 -0.52 3.69 6.66
N THR A 80 -1.31 4.01 7.67
CA THR A 80 -2.06 3.00 8.42
C THR A 80 -3.49 2.96 7.91
N VAL A 81 -3.98 1.75 7.62
CA VAL A 81 -5.34 1.55 7.13
C VAL A 81 -6.06 0.51 7.98
N ARG A 82 -7.39 0.60 7.98
CA ARG A 82 -8.27 -0.39 8.59
C ARG A 82 -9.09 -1.04 7.51
N LEU A 83 -9.10 -2.36 7.49
CA LEU A 83 -9.92 -3.15 6.58
C LEU A 83 -11.06 -3.79 7.36
N GLU A 84 -12.27 -3.75 6.80
CA GLU A 84 -13.42 -4.45 7.35
C GLU A 84 -14.09 -5.25 6.23
N GLY A 85 -14.32 -6.53 6.46
CA GLY A 85 -14.91 -7.33 5.41
C GLY A 85 -15.07 -8.79 5.76
N THR A 86 -15.12 -9.62 4.71
CA THR A 86 -15.50 -11.02 4.81
C THR A 86 -14.33 -11.96 5.13
N PHE A 87 -13.12 -11.44 5.24
CA PHE A 87 -11.96 -12.26 5.60
C PHE A 87 -12.04 -12.72 7.07
N PRO A 88 -11.29 -13.77 7.44
CA PRO A 88 -11.29 -14.25 8.82
C PRO A 88 -10.94 -13.15 9.82
N GLY A 89 -11.74 -13.02 10.86
CA GLY A 89 -11.60 -11.97 11.86
C GLY A 89 -12.39 -10.71 11.54
N GLY A 90 -12.71 -10.45 10.31
CA GLY A 90 -13.57 -9.35 9.87
C GLY A 90 -12.97 -7.96 9.91
N VAL A 91 -11.91 -7.73 10.68
CA VAL A 91 -11.25 -6.43 10.83
C VAL A 91 -9.74 -6.64 10.90
N ALA A 92 -8.98 -5.81 10.18
CA ALA A 92 -7.53 -5.82 10.25
C ALA A 92 -7.01 -4.40 10.12
N GLU A 93 -5.93 -4.08 10.84
CA GLU A 93 -5.22 -2.83 10.67
C GLU A 93 -3.83 -3.12 10.13
N LEU A 94 -3.47 -2.44 9.07
CA LEU A 94 -2.21 -2.67 8.36
C LEU A 94 -1.42 -1.37 8.24
N ASP A 95 -0.10 -1.50 8.26
CA ASP A 95 0.79 -0.42 7.90
C ASP A 95 1.34 -0.67 6.50
N TYR A 96 1.19 0.33 5.64
CA TYR A 96 1.84 0.35 4.33
C TYR A 96 3.07 1.22 4.47
N ARG A 97 4.25 0.61 4.35
CA ARG A 97 5.52 1.33 4.38
C ARG A 97 6.01 1.48 2.96
N LEU A 98 6.21 2.71 2.54
CA LEU A 98 6.54 3.02 1.16
C LEU A 98 7.85 3.80 1.10
N ALA A 99 8.72 3.40 0.18
CA ALA A 99 9.92 4.14 -0.16
C ALA A 99 9.79 4.66 -1.59
N LEU A 100 10.10 5.93 -1.79
CA LEU A 100 9.98 6.57 -3.10
C LEU A 100 11.36 6.76 -3.72
N ARG A 101 11.40 6.65 -5.05
CA ARG A 101 12.55 7.02 -5.86
C ARG A 101 12.02 7.56 -7.18
N ASP A 102 12.48 8.77 -7.56
CA ASP A 102 12.05 9.42 -8.81
C ASP A 102 10.53 9.55 -8.93
N ASP A 103 9.88 9.88 -7.80
CA ASP A 103 8.42 10.05 -7.72
C ASP A 103 7.63 8.76 -8.00
N LEU A 104 8.27 7.62 -7.83
CA LEU A 104 7.62 6.31 -7.95
C LEU A 104 7.88 5.51 -6.67
N VAL A 105 7.02 4.52 -6.44
CA VAL A 105 7.18 3.62 -5.29
C VAL A 105 8.24 2.58 -5.63
N ALA A 106 9.35 2.61 -4.91
CA ALA A 106 10.46 1.68 -5.10
C ALA A 106 10.39 0.50 -4.13
N GLU A 107 9.72 0.68 -3.00
CA GLU A 107 9.55 -0.38 -2.01
C GLU A 107 8.19 -0.23 -1.34
N LEU A 108 7.52 -1.35 -1.17
CA LEU A 108 6.24 -1.41 -0.47
C LEU A 108 6.30 -2.57 0.51
N VAL A 109 6.10 -2.29 1.80
CA VAL A 109 6.02 -3.33 2.82
C VAL A 109 4.66 -3.21 3.50
N ILE A 110 3.89 -4.28 3.46
CA ILE A 110 2.58 -4.35 4.10
C ILE A 110 2.69 -5.28 5.29
N ALA A 111 2.41 -4.76 6.47
CA ALA A 111 2.53 -5.52 7.71
C ALA A 111 1.37 -5.18 8.63
N ASN A 112 1.13 -6.04 9.62
CA ASN A 112 0.12 -5.75 10.63
C ASN A 112 0.55 -4.50 11.41
N HIS A 113 -0.42 -3.63 11.65
CA HIS A 113 -0.17 -2.47 12.49
C HIS A 113 -0.06 -2.91 13.95
N THR A 114 1.01 -2.48 14.61
CA THR A 114 1.20 -2.72 16.04
C THR A 114 1.21 -1.38 16.76
N ALA A 115 0.37 -1.28 17.76
CA ALA A 115 0.27 -0.04 18.53
C ALA A 115 1.42 0.09 19.51
#